data_fbed5b57a9b3879cd7ef657a2bd338a0
#
_entry.id   fbed5b57a9b3879cd7ef657a2bd338a0
#
_cell.length_a   1.000
_cell.length_b   1.000
_cell.length_c   1.000
_cell.angle_alpha   90.00
_cell.angle_beta   90.00
_cell.angle_gamma   90.00
#
_symmetry.space_group_name_H-M   'P 1'
#
loop_
_entity.id
_entity.type
_entity.pdbx_description
1 polymer ?
#
loop_
_entity_poly.entity_id
_entity_poly.type
_entity_poly.pdbx_seq_one_letter_code
_entity_poly.pdbx_strand_id
1 'polypeptide(L)'
;VDGLLKISNIGTDILDFLISDERIKIHGQVFGELSATTRENSLDYAVDLAIKNGEIASQAFDELIISTFYSDSILHIDEITLIQGDKTGIQIAGVVPQYYGESNPIEIDAMINMKKVDISIFTQFIPDWFTLDGLVSGDINFGGIPNKTKFNFDLSIDDGVFEGLDLGHVTGTGLFDS
;
A
#
# COMPACT_ATOMS: atom_id res chain seq x y z
N VAL A 1 27.02 11.80 1.67
CA VAL A 1 27.11 10.81 2.76
C VAL A 1 26.30 9.60 2.32
N ASP A 2 26.93 8.43 2.30
CA ASP A 2 26.25 7.18 1.95
C ASP A 2 26.04 6.39 3.23
N GLY A 3 24.83 5.88 3.43
CA GLY A 3 24.45 5.08 4.59
C GLY A 3 23.75 3.80 4.17
N LEU A 4 24.09 2.68 4.82
CA LEU A 4 23.41 1.40 4.66
C LEU A 4 23.08 0.84 6.04
N LEU A 5 21.82 0.56 6.29
CA LEU A 5 21.32 -0.11 7.49
C LEU A 5 20.77 -1.48 7.09
N LYS A 6 21.34 -2.54 7.66
CA LYS A 6 20.78 -3.90 7.51
C LYS A 6 19.96 -4.27 8.73
N ILE A 7 18.78 -4.81 8.49
CA ILE A 7 17.82 -5.22 9.50
C ILE A 7 17.65 -6.74 9.42
N SER A 8 17.76 -7.42 10.55
CA SER A 8 17.57 -8.86 10.61
C SER A 8 16.82 -9.24 11.87
N ASN A 9 15.61 -9.74 11.69
CA ASN A 9 14.76 -10.30 12.74
C ASN A 9 14.50 -9.33 13.92
N ILE A 10 14.06 -8.13 13.60
CA ILE A 10 13.64 -7.12 14.59
C ILE A 10 12.12 -7.04 14.60
N GLY A 11 11.50 -6.81 15.77
CA GLY A 11 10.06 -6.54 15.86
C GLY A 11 9.68 -5.24 15.17
N THR A 12 8.45 -5.16 14.69
CA THR A 12 7.95 -3.98 13.98
C THR A 12 7.85 -2.70 14.80
N ASP A 13 8.02 -2.78 16.13
CA ASP A 13 8.08 -1.59 17.02
C ASP A 13 9.10 -0.54 16.52
N ILE A 14 10.13 -0.97 15.77
CA ILE A 14 11.10 -0.06 15.15
C ILE A 14 10.46 0.74 14.00
N LEU A 15 9.38 0.27 13.41
CA LEU A 15 8.70 0.97 12.32
C LEU A 15 7.71 2.02 12.82
N ASP A 16 7.33 2.00 14.09
CA ASP A 16 6.38 2.94 14.67
C ASP A 16 6.88 4.40 14.57
N PHE A 17 8.21 4.60 14.51
CA PHE A 17 8.76 5.92 14.29
C PHE A 17 8.73 6.36 12.81
N LEU A 18 8.58 5.43 11.86
CA LEU A 18 8.48 5.70 10.42
C LEU A 18 7.03 5.87 9.97
N ILE A 19 6.12 5.16 10.62
CA ILE A 19 4.68 5.20 10.33
C ILE A 19 4.04 6.18 11.32
N SER A 20 3.86 7.42 10.89
CA SER A 20 3.28 8.46 11.75
C SER A 20 1.76 8.35 11.93
N ASP A 21 1.09 7.44 11.25
CA ASP A 21 -0.36 7.21 11.39
C ASP A 21 -0.63 6.11 12.40
N GLU A 22 -1.10 6.49 13.61
CA GLU A 22 -1.41 5.57 14.70
C GLU A 22 -2.50 4.54 14.36
N ARG A 23 -3.24 4.75 13.27
CA ARG A 23 -4.26 3.81 12.80
C ARG A 23 -3.67 2.59 12.11
N ILE A 24 -2.48 2.73 11.52
CA ILE A 24 -1.81 1.64 10.82
C ILE A 24 -0.84 0.97 11.77
N LYS A 25 -1.29 -0.09 12.45
CA LYS A 25 -0.43 -0.92 13.29
C LYS A 25 -0.09 -2.19 12.54
N ILE A 26 1.20 -2.38 12.31
CA ILE A 26 1.74 -3.59 11.68
C ILE A 26 2.60 -4.32 12.72
N HIS A 27 2.29 -5.57 12.99
CA HIS A 27 3.11 -6.45 13.83
C HIS A 27 3.79 -7.49 12.96
N GLY A 28 4.98 -7.95 13.36
CA GLY A 28 5.71 -9.00 12.65
C GLY A 28 7.23 -8.92 12.86
N GLN A 29 7.94 -9.75 12.11
CA GLN A 29 9.41 -9.80 12.11
C GLN A 29 9.95 -9.13 10.85
N VAL A 30 10.75 -8.09 11.03
CA VAL A 30 11.32 -7.27 9.95
C VAL A 30 12.69 -7.77 9.54
N PHE A 31 12.89 -7.90 8.24
CA PHE A 31 14.16 -8.22 7.58
C PHE A 31 14.35 -7.26 6.40
N GLY A 32 15.61 -6.94 6.07
CA GLY A 32 15.89 -6.18 4.86
C GLY A 32 16.98 -5.13 5.04
N GLU A 33 16.94 -4.13 4.17
CA GLU A 33 17.92 -3.05 4.21
C GLU A 33 17.32 -1.70 3.82
N LEU A 34 17.91 -0.66 4.38
CA LEU A 34 17.63 0.73 4.09
C LEU A 34 18.92 1.37 3.60
N SER A 35 18.90 2.04 2.48
CA SER A 35 20.05 2.80 1.99
C SER A 35 19.69 4.26 1.76
N ALA A 36 20.67 5.13 1.98
CA ALA A 36 20.54 6.55 1.72
C ALA A 36 21.82 7.09 1.08
N THR A 37 21.68 7.86 0.03
CA THR A 37 22.80 8.50 -0.68
C THR A 37 22.49 9.98 -0.87
N THR A 38 23.43 10.84 -0.50
CA THR A 38 23.32 12.28 -0.74
C THR A 38 24.04 12.65 -2.04
N ARG A 39 23.32 13.25 -2.98
CA ARG A 39 23.85 13.79 -4.22
C ARG A 39 23.66 15.29 -4.22
N GLU A 40 24.77 16.05 -4.26
CA GLU A 40 24.78 17.52 -4.27
C GLU A 40 23.79 18.16 -3.30
N ASN A 41 22.51 18.33 -3.69
CA ASN A 41 21.44 18.92 -2.88
C ASN A 41 20.20 18.03 -2.77
N SER A 42 20.28 16.76 -3.17
CA SER A 42 19.21 15.78 -3.06
C SER A 42 19.59 14.63 -2.13
N LEU A 43 18.60 14.04 -1.51
CA LEU A 43 18.70 12.81 -0.72
C LEU A 43 17.93 11.73 -1.47
N ASP A 44 18.64 10.73 -1.96
CA ASP A 44 18.04 9.53 -2.50
C ASP A 44 18.02 8.46 -1.41
N TYR A 45 16.94 7.69 -1.31
CA TYR A 45 16.89 6.56 -0.40
C TYR A 45 16.15 5.38 -1.04
N ALA A 46 16.57 4.17 -0.66
CA ALA A 46 15.89 2.94 -1.03
C ALA A 46 15.55 2.14 0.22
N VAL A 47 14.44 1.44 0.14
CA VAL A 47 13.86 0.61 1.19
C VAL A 47 13.53 -0.74 0.59
N ASP A 48 14.19 -1.79 1.08
CA ASP A 48 13.91 -3.18 0.73
C ASP A 48 13.66 -3.95 2.02
N LEU A 49 12.38 -4.20 2.32
CA LEU A 49 11.96 -4.84 3.56
C LEU A 49 11.03 -6.02 3.28
N ALA A 50 11.13 -7.03 4.13
CA ALA A 50 10.15 -8.09 4.27
C ALA A 50 9.72 -8.19 5.73
N ILE A 51 8.42 -8.15 5.98
CA ILE A 51 7.83 -8.38 7.29
C ILE A 51 7.14 -9.73 7.24
N LYS A 52 7.52 -10.64 8.12
CA LYS A 52 7.05 -12.03 8.11
C LYS A 52 6.21 -12.34 9.33
N ASN A 53 5.22 -13.26 9.13
CA ASN A 53 4.34 -13.75 10.17
C ASN A 53 3.73 -12.60 10.98
N GLY A 54 3.11 -11.68 10.28
CA GLY A 54 2.64 -10.45 10.86
C GLY A 54 1.12 -10.35 10.95
N GLU A 55 0.69 -9.19 11.43
CA GLU A 55 -0.71 -8.81 11.57
C GLU A 55 -0.88 -7.33 11.17
N ILE A 56 -1.92 -7.03 10.40
CA ILE A 56 -2.37 -5.68 10.08
C ILE A 56 -3.89 -5.61 10.24
N ALA A 57 -4.41 -4.60 10.94
CA ALA A 57 -5.84 -4.45 11.24
C ALA A 57 -6.47 -5.73 11.82
N SER A 58 -5.75 -6.42 12.72
CA SER A 58 -6.14 -7.71 13.32
C SER A 58 -6.25 -8.87 12.32
N GLN A 59 -5.77 -8.70 11.10
CA GLN A 59 -5.68 -9.75 10.09
C GLN A 59 -4.25 -10.26 9.97
N ALA A 60 -4.07 -11.57 10.15
CA ALA A 60 -2.76 -12.20 10.01
C ALA A 60 -2.34 -12.22 8.53
N PHE A 61 -1.04 -12.07 8.28
CA PHE A 61 -0.43 -12.24 6.97
C PHE A 61 0.86 -13.05 7.07
N ASP A 62 1.23 -13.72 5.98
CA ASP A 62 2.45 -14.51 5.91
C ASP A 62 3.66 -13.62 5.64
N GLU A 63 3.53 -12.71 4.68
CA GLU A 63 4.62 -11.83 4.29
C GLU A 63 4.09 -10.49 3.72
N LEU A 64 4.74 -9.39 4.11
CA LEU A 64 4.61 -8.08 3.48
C LEU A 64 5.98 -7.70 2.93
N ILE A 65 6.08 -7.60 1.62
CA ILE A 65 7.28 -7.18 0.89
C ILE A 65 7.13 -5.70 0.55
N ILE A 66 8.18 -4.92 0.77
CA ILE A 66 8.24 -3.50 0.43
C ILE A 66 9.56 -3.25 -0.29
N SER A 67 9.49 -2.86 -1.55
CA SER A 67 10.64 -2.39 -2.33
C SER A 67 10.28 -1.05 -2.96
N THR A 68 10.95 -0.01 -2.49
CA THR A 68 10.70 1.36 -2.94
C THR A 68 12.01 2.13 -3.03
N PHE A 69 12.07 3.08 -3.95
CA PHE A 69 13.15 4.04 -3.92
C PHE A 69 12.64 5.47 -4.18
N TYR A 70 13.30 6.43 -3.56
CA TYR A 70 13.01 7.84 -3.71
C TYR A 70 14.21 8.55 -4.31
N SER A 71 13.98 9.28 -5.40
CA SER A 71 14.98 10.10 -6.08
C SER A 71 14.28 11.25 -6.81
N ASP A 72 14.93 12.40 -6.89
CA ASP A 72 14.44 13.58 -7.62
C ASP A 72 13.00 14.00 -7.27
N SER A 73 12.62 13.87 -6.00
CA SER A 73 11.27 14.14 -5.50
C SER A 73 10.20 13.20 -6.03
N ILE A 74 10.58 12.01 -6.46
CA ILE A 74 9.70 10.96 -6.95
C ILE A 74 9.86 9.72 -6.07
N LEU A 75 8.76 9.21 -5.56
CA LEU A 75 8.69 7.89 -4.93
C LEU A 75 8.35 6.86 -6.02
N HIS A 76 9.27 5.94 -6.23
CA HIS A 76 9.06 4.77 -7.05
C HIS A 76 8.70 3.60 -6.13
N ILE A 77 7.57 2.99 -6.38
CA ILE A 77 7.11 1.79 -5.70
C ILE A 77 7.35 0.65 -6.68
N ASP A 78 8.48 -0.06 -6.50
CA ASP A 78 8.79 -1.21 -7.34
C ASP A 78 7.85 -2.36 -6.98
N GLU A 79 7.64 -2.54 -5.67
CA GLU A 79 6.71 -3.55 -5.16
C GLU A 79 6.31 -3.23 -3.72
N ILE A 80 4.99 -3.28 -3.43
CA ILE A 80 4.46 -3.51 -2.09
C ILE A 80 3.49 -4.68 -2.23
N THR A 81 3.82 -5.83 -1.64
CA THR A 81 3.01 -7.04 -1.78
C THR A 81 2.68 -7.62 -0.41
N LEU A 82 1.39 -7.74 -0.11
CA LEU A 82 0.87 -8.42 1.07
C LEU A 82 0.35 -9.80 0.68
N ILE A 83 0.87 -10.84 1.32
CA ILE A 83 0.55 -12.25 1.07
C ILE A 83 -0.20 -12.82 2.28
N GLN A 84 -1.39 -13.37 2.01
CA GLN A 84 -2.23 -14.06 2.99
C GLN A 84 -2.64 -15.43 2.42
N GLY A 85 -1.95 -16.49 2.79
CA GLY A 85 -2.13 -17.82 2.23
C GLY A 85 -1.79 -17.90 0.73
N ASP A 86 -2.24 -18.96 0.08
CA ASP A 86 -1.85 -19.26 -1.31
C ASP A 86 -2.62 -18.46 -2.38
N LYS A 87 -3.70 -17.77 -2.02
CA LYS A 87 -4.67 -17.22 -2.99
C LYS A 87 -5.07 -15.78 -2.75
N THR A 88 -4.58 -15.17 -1.68
CA THR A 88 -4.95 -13.81 -1.28
C THR A 88 -3.75 -12.89 -1.33
N GLY A 89 -3.96 -11.65 -1.66
CA GLY A 89 -2.88 -10.69 -1.64
C GLY A 89 -3.24 -9.32 -2.20
N ILE A 90 -2.44 -8.36 -1.82
CA ILE A 90 -2.47 -7.00 -2.37
C ILE A 90 -1.12 -6.78 -3.02
N GLN A 91 -1.12 -6.21 -4.21
CA GLN A 91 0.09 -5.73 -4.88
C GLN A 91 -0.09 -4.27 -5.24
N ILE A 92 0.91 -3.46 -4.93
CA ILE A 92 0.96 -2.04 -5.28
C ILE A 92 2.28 -1.79 -6.00
N ALA A 93 2.22 -1.11 -7.14
CA ALA A 93 3.40 -0.67 -7.87
C ALA A 93 3.10 0.69 -8.52
N GLY A 94 4.15 1.47 -8.82
CA GLY A 94 3.97 2.71 -9.55
C GLY A 94 4.91 3.84 -9.16
N VAL A 95 4.54 5.02 -9.61
CA VAL A 95 5.31 6.25 -9.44
C VAL A 95 4.43 7.34 -8.82
N VAL A 96 4.90 7.92 -7.71
CA VAL A 96 4.19 8.97 -6.99
C VAL A 96 5.11 10.17 -6.78
N PRO A 97 4.92 11.27 -7.52
CA PRO A 97 5.69 12.47 -7.31
C PRO A 97 5.35 13.12 -5.96
N GLN A 98 6.38 13.54 -5.22
CA GLN A 98 6.25 14.17 -3.90
C GLN A 98 6.32 15.70 -3.95
N TYR A 99 6.86 16.25 -5.05
CA TYR A 99 6.94 17.68 -5.26
C TYR A 99 6.32 18.08 -6.60
N TYR A 100 5.53 19.12 -6.56
CA TYR A 100 4.72 19.59 -7.69
C TYR A 100 5.19 20.98 -8.11
N GLY A 101 6.19 21.00 -8.99
CA GLY A 101 6.61 22.24 -9.64
C GLY A 101 5.63 22.65 -10.75
N GLU A 102 5.34 23.95 -10.87
CA GLU A 102 4.37 24.46 -11.86
C GLU A 102 4.77 24.24 -13.32
N SER A 103 6.04 23.97 -13.61
CA SER A 103 6.58 24.02 -14.98
C SER A 103 6.63 22.68 -15.71
N ASN A 104 6.54 21.53 -15.01
CA ASN A 104 6.45 20.20 -15.66
C ASN A 104 5.96 19.17 -14.63
N PRO A 105 4.65 19.02 -14.41
CA PRO A 105 4.14 18.09 -13.44
C PRO A 105 4.41 16.66 -13.90
N ILE A 106 5.15 15.90 -13.08
CA ILE A 106 5.24 14.46 -13.24
C ILE A 106 3.89 13.89 -12.85
N GLU A 107 3.35 13.00 -13.67
CA GLU A 107 2.06 12.37 -13.41
C GLU A 107 2.21 11.24 -12.40
N ILE A 108 1.19 11.04 -11.59
CA ILE A 108 0.99 9.83 -10.80
C ILE A 108 0.69 8.70 -11.80
N ASP A 109 1.36 7.56 -11.61
CA ASP A 109 1.08 6.33 -12.32
C ASP A 109 1.24 5.17 -11.33
N ALA A 110 0.15 4.77 -10.69
CA ALA A 110 0.18 3.74 -9.68
C ALA A 110 -1.00 2.78 -9.82
N MET A 111 -0.76 1.53 -9.52
CA MET A 111 -1.74 0.45 -9.60
C MET A 111 -1.81 -0.32 -8.29
N ILE A 112 -3.03 -0.67 -7.89
CA ILE A 112 -3.30 -1.62 -6.82
C ILE A 112 -4.04 -2.81 -7.44
N ASN A 113 -3.48 -4.00 -7.31
CA ASN A 113 -4.14 -5.26 -7.64
C ASN A 113 -4.50 -5.99 -6.34
N MET A 114 -5.71 -6.49 -6.26
CA MET A 114 -6.22 -7.25 -5.12
C MET A 114 -6.74 -8.61 -5.57
N LYS A 115 -6.42 -9.65 -4.82
CA LYS A 115 -6.85 -11.01 -5.11
C LYS A 115 -7.34 -11.70 -3.85
N LYS A 116 -8.67 -11.77 -3.70
CA LYS A 116 -9.35 -12.38 -2.55
C LYS A 116 -8.88 -11.84 -1.21
N VAL A 117 -8.74 -10.53 -1.12
CA VAL A 117 -8.34 -9.83 0.10
C VAL A 117 -9.56 -9.70 1.00
N ASP A 118 -9.39 -10.05 2.29
CA ASP A 118 -10.43 -9.80 3.28
C ASP A 118 -10.64 -8.28 3.43
N ILE A 119 -11.87 -7.83 3.19
CA ILE A 119 -12.20 -6.41 3.19
C ILE A 119 -12.01 -5.78 4.57
N SER A 120 -11.97 -6.57 5.64
CA SER A 120 -11.71 -6.11 6.99
C SER A 120 -10.36 -5.41 7.16
N ILE A 121 -9.37 -5.70 6.30
CA ILE A 121 -8.09 -4.96 6.26
C ILE A 121 -8.32 -3.46 6.05
N PHE A 122 -9.38 -3.09 5.35
CA PHE A 122 -9.71 -1.69 5.04
C PHE A 122 -10.61 -1.04 6.07
N THR A 123 -11.13 -1.76 7.08
CA THR A 123 -12.09 -1.23 8.06
C THR A 123 -11.55 -0.02 8.83
N GLN A 124 -10.24 0.03 9.07
CA GLN A 124 -9.60 1.19 9.71
C GLN A 124 -9.73 2.50 8.89
N PHE A 125 -10.05 2.41 7.59
CA PHE A 125 -10.27 3.55 6.70
C PHE A 125 -11.75 3.82 6.44
N ILE A 126 -12.63 2.92 6.88
CA ILE A 126 -14.08 2.99 6.71
C ILE A 126 -14.69 3.54 8.02
N PRO A 127 -15.69 4.42 7.98
CA PRO A 127 -16.35 4.89 9.18
C PRO A 127 -16.97 3.76 10.00
N ASP A 128 -16.89 3.81 11.33
CA ASP A 128 -17.37 2.77 12.26
C ASP A 128 -18.87 2.40 12.12
N TRP A 129 -19.66 3.31 11.51
CA TRP A 129 -21.09 3.09 11.26
C TRP A 129 -21.35 2.25 10.00
N PHE A 130 -20.31 1.77 9.34
CA PHE A 130 -20.39 1.05 8.08
C PHE A 130 -19.75 -0.32 8.24
N THR A 131 -20.57 -1.39 8.19
CA THR A 131 -20.07 -2.75 8.28
C THR A 131 -20.14 -3.42 6.91
N LEU A 132 -18.98 -3.82 6.41
CA LEU A 132 -18.82 -4.51 5.15
C LEU A 132 -17.85 -5.68 5.33
N ASP A 133 -18.29 -6.88 4.96
CA ASP A 133 -17.48 -8.11 4.98
C ASP A 133 -17.45 -8.73 3.60
N GLY A 134 -16.47 -9.58 3.33
CA GLY A 134 -16.30 -10.31 2.09
C GLY A 134 -14.88 -10.31 1.57
N LEU A 135 -14.67 -10.97 0.44
CA LEU A 135 -13.37 -11.06 -0.23
C LEU A 135 -13.34 -10.17 -1.46
N VAL A 136 -12.51 -9.13 -1.44
CA VAL A 136 -12.37 -8.20 -2.56
C VAL A 136 -11.30 -8.67 -3.52
N SER A 137 -11.59 -8.57 -4.83
CA SER A 137 -10.64 -8.81 -5.91
C SER A 137 -10.80 -7.73 -6.98
N GLY A 138 -9.73 -7.42 -7.71
CA GLY A 138 -9.74 -6.48 -8.82
C GLY A 138 -8.61 -5.47 -8.80
N ASP A 139 -8.75 -4.43 -9.60
CA ASP A 139 -7.72 -3.44 -9.87
C ASP A 139 -8.20 -2.03 -9.59
N ILE A 140 -7.29 -1.20 -9.05
CA ILE A 140 -7.46 0.25 -8.95
C ILE A 140 -6.23 0.89 -9.61
N ASN A 141 -6.45 1.76 -10.60
CA ASN A 141 -5.38 2.49 -11.25
C ASN A 141 -5.52 3.98 -10.95
N PHE A 142 -4.42 4.58 -10.54
CA PHE A 142 -4.29 6.00 -10.25
C PHE A 142 -3.44 6.65 -11.33
N GLY A 143 -3.88 7.82 -11.82
CA GLY A 143 -3.16 8.59 -12.81
C GLY A 143 -3.38 10.08 -12.67
N GLY A 144 -2.74 10.86 -13.54
CA GLY A 144 -2.88 12.30 -13.60
C GLY A 144 -1.96 13.05 -12.64
N ILE A 145 -2.18 14.35 -12.52
CA ILE A 145 -1.39 15.20 -11.63
C ILE A 145 -2.12 15.39 -10.30
N PRO A 146 -1.43 15.70 -9.20
CA PRO A 146 -1.99 15.72 -7.86
C PRO A 146 -3.24 16.56 -7.63
N ASN A 147 -3.36 17.68 -8.33
CA ASN A 147 -4.55 18.53 -8.25
C ASN A 147 -5.65 18.14 -9.26
N LYS A 148 -5.39 17.11 -10.08
CA LYS A 148 -6.29 16.54 -11.07
C LYS A 148 -6.04 15.05 -11.15
N THR A 149 -6.18 14.40 -10.00
CA THR A 149 -6.01 12.95 -9.88
C THR A 149 -7.19 12.25 -10.54
N LYS A 150 -6.87 11.23 -11.32
CA LYS A 150 -7.84 10.32 -11.90
C LYS A 150 -7.64 8.95 -11.27
N PHE A 151 -8.72 8.26 -11.02
CA PHE A 151 -8.63 6.85 -10.74
C PHE A 151 -9.76 6.09 -11.41
N ASN A 152 -9.45 4.89 -11.85
CA ASN A 152 -10.43 3.93 -12.29
C ASN A 152 -10.33 2.66 -11.45
N PHE A 153 -11.44 1.97 -11.30
CA PHE A 153 -11.47 0.71 -10.60
C PHE A 153 -12.39 -0.28 -11.29
N ASP A 154 -12.02 -1.55 -11.16
CA ASP A 154 -12.82 -2.72 -11.51
C ASP A 154 -12.68 -3.71 -10.36
N LEU A 155 -13.71 -3.81 -9.53
CA LEU A 155 -13.68 -4.57 -8.28
C LEU A 155 -14.84 -5.56 -8.22
N SER A 156 -14.57 -6.70 -7.61
CA SER A 156 -15.59 -7.67 -7.20
C SER A 156 -15.45 -7.98 -5.72
N ILE A 157 -16.58 -8.26 -5.08
CA ILE A 157 -16.65 -8.74 -3.71
C ILE A 157 -17.37 -10.08 -3.76
N ASP A 158 -16.72 -11.15 -3.30
CA ASP A 158 -17.31 -12.47 -3.10
C ASP A 158 -17.71 -12.60 -1.64
N ASP A 159 -18.81 -13.34 -1.38
CA ASP A 159 -19.37 -13.55 -0.05
C ASP A 159 -19.65 -12.23 0.70
N GLY A 160 -20.09 -11.21 -0.05
CA GLY A 160 -20.32 -9.87 0.46
C GLY A 160 -21.46 -9.81 1.47
N VAL A 161 -21.22 -9.20 2.62
CA VAL A 161 -22.23 -8.88 3.64
C VAL A 161 -22.16 -7.39 3.97
N PHE A 162 -23.29 -6.69 3.84
CA PHE A 162 -23.42 -5.29 4.19
C PHE A 162 -24.48 -5.07 5.25
N GLU A 163 -24.12 -4.51 6.40
CA GLU A 163 -25.04 -4.28 7.53
C GLU A 163 -25.84 -5.55 7.91
N GLY A 164 -25.21 -6.74 7.81
CA GLY A 164 -25.84 -8.02 8.06
C GLY A 164 -26.74 -8.55 6.93
N LEU A 165 -26.82 -7.82 5.80
CA LEU A 165 -27.52 -8.28 4.60
C LEU A 165 -26.55 -9.03 3.68
N ASP A 166 -26.84 -10.28 3.40
CA ASP A 166 -26.10 -11.09 2.44
C ASP A 166 -26.31 -10.53 1.00
N LEU A 167 -25.21 -10.05 0.41
CA LEU A 167 -25.19 -9.54 -0.95
C LEU A 167 -24.68 -10.60 -1.95
N GLY A 168 -24.00 -11.65 -1.46
CA GLY A 168 -23.36 -12.66 -2.29
C GLY A 168 -22.20 -12.06 -3.12
N HIS A 169 -22.29 -12.20 -4.43
CA HIS A 169 -21.29 -11.66 -5.36
C HIS A 169 -21.72 -10.29 -5.88
N VAL A 170 -20.86 -9.30 -5.69
CA VAL A 170 -21.07 -7.91 -6.13
C VAL A 170 -19.92 -7.47 -7.02
N THR A 171 -20.20 -6.77 -8.11
CA THR A 171 -19.17 -6.15 -8.96
C THR A 171 -19.43 -4.67 -9.13
N GLY A 172 -18.36 -3.90 -9.25
CA GLY A 172 -18.42 -2.46 -9.45
C GLY A 172 -17.26 -1.96 -10.30
N THR A 173 -17.57 -1.10 -11.25
CA THR A 173 -16.57 -0.38 -12.04
C THR A 173 -16.83 1.11 -11.94
N GLY A 174 -15.81 1.91 -11.95
CA GLY A 174 -15.96 3.36 -11.90
C GLY A 174 -14.75 4.11 -12.40
N LEU A 175 -15.01 5.36 -12.76
CA LEU A 175 -13.98 6.33 -13.14
C LEU A 175 -14.25 7.61 -12.35
N PHE A 176 -13.23 8.09 -11.70
CA PHE A 176 -13.22 9.40 -11.04
C PHE A 176 -12.21 10.30 -11.75
N ASP A 177 -12.63 11.52 -12.10
CA ASP A 177 -11.80 12.56 -12.71
C ASP A 177 -12.10 13.88 -11.97
N SER A 178 -11.12 14.41 -11.22
CA SER A 178 -11.28 15.60 -10.36
C SER A 178 -10.70 16.86 -10.98
#